data_fa36bdd90e2faf7fd619e016fe959b97
#
_entry.id   fa36bdd90e2faf7fd619e016fe959b97
#
_cell.length_a   1.000
_cell.length_b   1.000
_cell.length_c   1.000
_cell.angle_alpha   90.00
_cell.angle_beta   90.00
_cell.angle_gamma   90.00
#
_symmetry.space_group_name_H-M   'P 1'
#
loop_
_entity.id
_entity.type
_entity.pdbx_description
1 polymer ?
#
loop_
_entity_poly.entity_id
_entity_poly.type
_entity_poly.pdbx_seq_one_letter_code
_entity_poly.pdbx_strand_id
1 'polypeptide(L)'
;ADCRIALAALSGLFDKPFDPAQAKAELSVQVREIADDGFLRAEPRRFGDSEFDSLSDLIINQRSIQSLHGEHAKFADARLAHAQTAMRVFDNAAELAPVLGLAGTLVALAQAPGASAQDSGLVGAIAMAVITTLYGLVAANFVFAPIGSAIGRKSRKEERDREAVLEWLEEGIRSTGAATSAAQPASHAA
;
A
#
# COMPACT_ATOMS: atom_id res chain seq x y z
N ALA A 1 -16.51 -4.31 -5.49
CA ALA A 1 -15.05 -4.53 -5.66
C ALA A 1 -14.28 -3.78 -4.56
N ASP A 2 -14.54 -2.50 -4.36
CA ASP A 2 -13.76 -1.60 -3.50
C ASP A 2 -13.79 -1.94 -2.01
N CYS A 3 -14.94 -2.38 -1.49
CA CYS A 3 -15.05 -2.85 -0.09
C CYS A 3 -14.17 -4.07 0.19
N ARG A 4 -13.95 -4.97 -0.77
CA ARG A 4 -13.05 -6.11 -0.60
C ARG A 4 -11.59 -5.65 -0.55
N ILE A 5 -11.23 -4.66 -1.36
CA ILE A 5 -9.90 -4.04 -1.36
C ILE A 5 -9.67 -3.31 -0.02
N ALA A 6 -10.67 -2.57 0.47
CA ALA A 6 -10.58 -1.89 1.75
C ALA A 6 -10.42 -2.86 2.93
N LEU A 7 -11.17 -3.98 2.93
CA LEU A 7 -11.04 -5.02 3.96
C LEU A 7 -9.68 -5.73 3.88
N ALA A 8 -9.19 -6.02 2.67
CA ALA A 8 -7.85 -6.59 2.48
C ALA A 8 -6.76 -5.61 2.93
N ALA A 9 -6.89 -4.32 2.65
CA ALA A 9 -5.97 -3.30 3.13
C ALA A 9 -6.00 -3.15 4.67
N LEU A 10 -7.18 -3.31 5.27
CA LEU A 10 -7.34 -3.30 6.73
C LEU A 10 -6.65 -4.52 7.36
N SER A 11 -6.83 -5.72 6.82
CA SER A 11 -6.12 -6.91 7.29
C SER A 11 -4.62 -6.76 7.07
N GLY A 12 -4.21 -6.25 5.91
CA GLY A 12 -2.82 -5.95 5.58
C GLY A 12 -2.16 -4.94 6.53
N LEU A 13 -2.94 -4.12 7.26
CA LEU A 13 -2.39 -3.20 8.25
C LEU A 13 -1.74 -3.94 9.43
N PHE A 14 -2.23 -5.15 9.72
CA PHE A 14 -1.72 -6.04 10.78
C PHE A 14 -0.64 -7.01 10.27
N ASP A 15 -0.45 -7.13 8.95
CA ASP A 15 0.61 -7.96 8.39
C ASP A 15 1.99 -7.36 8.65
N LYS A 16 3.01 -8.24 8.69
CA LYS A 16 4.39 -7.81 8.88
C LYS A 16 4.76 -6.74 7.82
N PRO A 17 5.38 -5.64 8.23
CA PRO A 17 5.88 -4.66 7.29
C PRO A 17 6.95 -5.29 6.39
N PHE A 18 7.11 -4.78 5.18
CA PHE A 18 8.23 -5.13 4.31
C PHE A 18 9.55 -4.87 5.03
N ASP A 19 10.45 -5.85 5.04
CA ASP A 19 11.76 -5.75 5.66
C ASP A 19 12.85 -5.55 4.58
N PRO A 20 13.34 -4.31 4.41
CA PRO A 20 14.36 -4.03 3.41
C PRO A 20 15.72 -4.70 3.72
N ALA A 21 15.99 -5.02 4.99
CA ALA A 21 17.23 -5.68 5.37
C ALA A 21 17.22 -7.16 4.92
N GLN A 22 16.09 -7.84 5.11
CA GLN A 22 15.91 -9.19 4.62
C GLN A 22 15.98 -9.24 3.09
N ALA A 23 15.28 -8.35 2.39
CA ALA A 23 15.32 -8.27 0.94
C ALA A 23 16.74 -8.03 0.40
N LYS A 24 17.50 -7.11 1.00
CA LYS A 24 18.91 -6.87 0.65
C LYS A 24 19.79 -8.08 0.92
N ALA A 25 19.58 -8.79 2.04
CA ALA A 25 20.35 -10.00 2.34
C ALA A 25 20.10 -11.11 1.31
N GLU A 26 18.87 -11.33 0.90
CA GLU A 26 18.50 -12.30 -0.12
C GLU A 26 19.06 -11.93 -1.50
N LEU A 27 18.90 -10.67 -1.92
CA LEU A 27 19.42 -10.15 -3.19
C LEU A 27 20.95 -10.08 -3.21
N SER A 28 21.63 -9.94 -2.07
CA SER A 28 23.09 -9.89 -1.98
C SER A 28 23.77 -11.15 -2.50
N VAL A 29 23.11 -12.29 -2.35
CA VAL A 29 23.61 -13.57 -2.86
C VAL A 29 23.60 -13.55 -4.39
N GLN A 30 22.52 -13.03 -5.01
CA GLN A 30 22.44 -12.91 -6.46
C GLN A 30 23.45 -11.89 -7.02
N VAL A 31 23.61 -10.74 -6.36
CA VAL A 31 24.62 -9.75 -6.75
C VAL A 31 26.02 -10.35 -6.71
N ARG A 32 26.33 -11.17 -5.70
CA ARG A 32 27.62 -11.85 -5.60
C ARG A 32 27.80 -12.90 -6.71
N GLU A 33 26.79 -13.70 -7.02
CA GLU A 33 26.84 -14.65 -8.14
C GLU A 33 27.07 -13.95 -9.48
N ILE A 34 26.42 -12.81 -9.70
CA ILE A 34 26.67 -12.00 -10.90
C ILE A 34 28.09 -11.44 -10.91
N ALA A 35 28.64 -11.08 -9.74
CA ALA A 35 30.02 -10.59 -9.62
C ALA A 35 31.07 -11.67 -9.93
N ASP A 36 30.84 -12.89 -9.42
CA ASP A 36 31.83 -13.99 -9.51
C ASP A 36 31.75 -14.71 -10.87
N ASP A 37 30.55 -15.00 -11.37
CA ASP A 37 30.30 -15.81 -12.55
C ASP A 37 29.82 -15.04 -13.79
N GLY A 38 29.48 -13.78 -13.61
CA GLY A 38 28.86 -12.90 -14.64
C GLY A 38 27.42 -13.28 -14.97
N PHE A 39 26.75 -12.43 -15.76
CA PHE A 39 25.35 -12.61 -16.17
C PHE A 39 25.05 -13.91 -16.94
N LEU A 40 26.07 -14.53 -17.54
CA LEU A 40 25.90 -15.72 -18.39
C LEU A 40 25.65 -16.99 -17.59
N ARG A 41 26.09 -17.06 -16.34
CA ARG A 41 26.00 -18.23 -15.48
C ARG A 41 25.07 -18.04 -14.29
N ALA A 42 24.69 -16.80 -13.99
CA ALA A 42 23.76 -16.51 -12.92
C ALA A 42 22.35 -17.00 -13.30
N GLU A 43 21.67 -17.67 -12.37
CA GLU A 43 20.30 -18.16 -12.55
C GLU A 43 19.29 -17.25 -11.85
N PRO A 44 18.08 -17.05 -12.42
CA PRO A 44 17.02 -16.31 -11.75
C PRO A 44 16.64 -16.98 -10.42
N ARG A 45 16.61 -16.19 -9.37
CA ARG A 45 16.20 -16.68 -8.03
C ARG A 45 14.77 -16.29 -7.71
N ARG A 46 14.13 -17.11 -6.89
CA ARG A 46 12.80 -16.87 -6.34
C ARG A 46 12.94 -16.42 -4.89
N PHE A 47 12.45 -15.22 -4.61
CA PHE A 47 12.50 -14.57 -3.28
C PHE A 47 11.17 -14.66 -2.53
N GLY A 48 10.11 -15.15 -3.20
CA GLY A 48 8.76 -15.20 -2.65
C GLY A 48 8.02 -13.87 -2.71
N ASP A 49 8.65 -12.82 -3.24
CA ASP A 49 8.04 -11.55 -3.59
C ASP A 49 8.01 -11.41 -5.11
N SER A 50 6.81 -11.23 -5.66
CA SER A 50 6.59 -11.22 -7.12
C SER A 50 7.35 -10.12 -7.85
N GLU A 51 7.58 -8.99 -7.19
CA GLU A 51 8.37 -7.89 -7.76
C GLU A 51 9.84 -8.27 -7.85
N PHE A 52 10.45 -8.73 -6.75
CA PHE A 52 11.85 -9.12 -6.75
C PHE A 52 12.12 -10.35 -7.60
N ASP A 53 11.16 -11.27 -7.71
CA ASP A 53 11.22 -12.39 -8.66
C ASP A 53 11.29 -11.87 -10.10
N SER A 54 10.42 -10.91 -10.46
CA SER A 54 10.43 -10.29 -11.80
C SER A 54 11.68 -9.48 -12.07
N LEU A 55 12.18 -8.74 -11.07
CA LEU A 55 13.43 -7.98 -11.19
C LEU A 55 14.64 -8.92 -11.39
N SER A 56 14.68 -10.05 -10.68
CA SER A 56 15.70 -11.09 -10.87
C SER A 56 15.69 -11.65 -12.30
N ASP A 57 14.50 -12.00 -12.80
CA ASP A 57 14.32 -12.47 -14.17
C ASP A 57 14.78 -11.43 -15.21
N LEU A 58 14.47 -10.16 -14.99
CA LEU A 58 14.88 -9.07 -15.89
C LEU A 58 16.38 -8.83 -15.91
N ILE A 59 17.04 -8.81 -14.73
CA ILE A 59 18.48 -8.62 -14.62
C ILE A 59 19.21 -9.68 -15.44
N ILE A 60 18.80 -10.93 -15.32
CA ILE A 60 19.49 -12.04 -15.96
C ILE A 60 19.17 -12.15 -17.46
N ASN A 61 17.89 -12.00 -17.84
CA ASN A 61 17.47 -12.18 -19.22
C ASN A 61 17.74 -10.97 -20.11
N GLN A 62 17.49 -9.74 -19.62
CA GLN A 62 17.62 -8.52 -20.42
C GLN A 62 18.95 -7.81 -20.24
N ARG A 63 19.69 -8.11 -19.16
CA ARG A 63 20.99 -7.49 -18.86
C ARG A 63 20.95 -5.95 -18.88
N SER A 64 19.81 -5.38 -18.55
CA SER A 64 19.55 -3.94 -18.62
C SER A 64 19.07 -3.42 -17.29
N ILE A 65 19.89 -2.58 -16.67
CA ILE A 65 19.53 -1.88 -15.43
C ILE A 65 18.34 -0.93 -15.66
N GLN A 66 18.24 -0.36 -16.86
CA GLN A 66 17.20 0.59 -17.21
C GLN A 66 15.78 -0.01 -17.19
N SER A 67 15.65 -1.31 -17.47
CA SER A 67 14.37 -2.03 -17.40
C SER A 67 13.89 -2.28 -15.97
N LEU A 68 14.79 -2.25 -14.97
CA LEU A 68 14.44 -2.43 -13.56
C LEU A 68 13.50 -1.36 -13.04
N HIS A 69 13.80 -0.08 -13.33
CA HIS A 69 12.91 1.03 -12.93
C HIS A 69 11.53 0.93 -13.58
N GLY A 70 11.47 0.52 -14.84
CA GLY A 70 10.20 0.34 -15.55
C GLY A 70 9.34 -0.76 -14.95
N GLU A 71 9.94 -1.86 -14.51
CA GLU A 71 9.21 -2.96 -13.88
C GLU A 71 8.81 -2.60 -12.45
N HIS A 72 9.72 -2.04 -11.65
CA HIS A 72 9.41 -1.51 -10.32
C HIS A 72 8.24 -0.53 -10.36
N ALA A 73 8.24 0.42 -11.30
CA ALA A 73 7.15 1.40 -11.45
C ALA A 73 5.78 0.74 -11.67
N LYS A 74 5.70 -0.34 -12.45
CA LYS A 74 4.43 -1.08 -12.64
C LYS A 74 3.90 -1.68 -11.34
N PHE A 75 4.78 -2.30 -10.55
CA PHE A 75 4.40 -2.86 -9.25
C PHE A 75 4.04 -1.76 -8.24
N ALA A 76 4.80 -0.66 -8.22
CA ALA A 76 4.55 0.52 -7.41
C ALA A 76 3.18 1.13 -7.72
N ASP A 77 2.89 1.36 -9.00
CA ASP A 77 1.60 1.91 -9.44
C ASP A 77 0.43 1.01 -9.03
N ALA A 78 0.57 -0.30 -9.16
CA ALA A 78 -0.46 -1.25 -8.75
C ALA A 78 -0.69 -1.21 -7.23
N ARG A 79 0.37 -1.22 -6.41
CA ARG A 79 0.26 -1.11 -4.94
C ARG A 79 -0.36 0.21 -4.52
N LEU A 80 0.09 1.32 -5.11
CA LEU A 80 -0.44 2.65 -4.81
C LEU A 80 -1.91 2.78 -5.21
N ALA A 81 -2.32 2.24 -6.36
CA ALA A 81 -3.72 2.23 -6.78
C ALA A 81 -4.61 1.45 -5.80
N HIS A 82 -4.15 0.29 -5.32
CA HIS A 82 -4.85 -0.48 -4.29
C HIS A 82 -4.97 0.29 -2.97
N ALA A 83 -3.87 0.90 -2.50
CA ALA A 83 -3.88 1.70 -1.28
C ALA A 83 -4.79 2.93 -1.40
N GLN A 84 -4.76 3.65 -2.53
CA GLN A 84 -5.64 4.78 -2.80
C GLN A 84 -7.11 4.40 -2.82
N THR A 85 -7.45 3.25 -3.42
CA THR A 85 -8.83 2.76 -3.43
C THR A 85 -9.31 2.45 -2.01
N ALA A 86 -8.47 1.82 -1.19
CA ALA A 86 -8.79 1.57 0.21
C ALA A 86 -8.96 2.87 1.00
N MET A 87 -8.06 3.83 0.85
CA MET A 87 -8.14 5.15 1.50
C MET A 87 -9.45 5.86 1.16
N ARG A 88 -9.84 5.91 -0.12
CA ARG A 88 -11.10 6.53 -0.57
C ARG A 88 -12.33 5.92 0.11
N VAL A 89 -12.34 4.60 0.34
CA VAL A 89 -13.46 3.95 1.03
C VAL A 89 -13.58 4.45 2.47
N PHE A 90 -12.46 4.56 3.20
CA PHE A 90 -12.45 5.05 4.57
C PHE A 90 -12.72 6.56 4.65
N ASP A 91 -12.22 7.35 3.71
CA ASP A 91 -12.49 8.78 3.62
C ASP A 91 -14.00 9.03 3.38
N ASN A 92 -14.60 8.33 2.42
CA ASN A 92 -16.04 8.41 2.18
C ASN A 92 -16.85 7.96 3.41
N ALA A 93 -16.41 6.92 4.13
CA ALA A 93 -17.06 6.49 5.36
C ALA A 93 -16.95 7.55 6.45
N ALA A 94 -15.80 8.22 6.57
CA ALA A 94 -15.61 9.33 7.51
C ALA A 94 -16.52 10.54 7.18
N GLU A 95 -16.69 10.86 5.90
CA GLU A 95 -17.58 11.93 5.45
C GLU A 95 -19.07 11.59 5.68
N LEU A 96 -19.46 10.34 5.45
CA LEU A 96 -20.85 9.91 5.58
C LEU A 96 -21.28 9.67 7.03
N ALA A 97 -20.37 9.32 7.93
CA ALA A 97 -20.72 8.98 9.31
C ALA A 97 -21.39 10.13 10.07
N PRO A 98 -20.96 11.41 9.99
CA PRO A 98 -21.67 12.53 10.59
C PRO A 98 -23.04 12.76 9.95
N VAL A 99 -23.17 12.58 8.64
CA VAL A 99 -24.44 12.73 7.92
C VAL A 99 -25.46 11.69 8.38
N LEU A 100 -25.01 10.44 8.56
CA LEU A 100 -25.83 9.37 9.13
C LEU A 100 -26.21 9.65 10.59
N GLY A 101 -25.29 10.25 11.36
CA GLY A 101 -25.57 10.75 12.70
C GLY A 101 -26.71 11.78 12.70
N LEU A 102 -26.67 12.75 11.78
CA LEU A 102 -27.77 13.73 11.61
C LEU A 102 -29.06 13.07 11.13
N ALA A 103 -29.01 12.13 10.21
CA ALA A 103 -30.21 11.38 9.81
C ALA A 103 -30.82 10.62 11.00
N GLY A 104 -30.00 10.06 11.87
CA GLY A 104 -30.43 9.43 13.12
C GLY A 104 -31.19 10.39 14.07
N THR A 105 -30.77 11.67 14.11
CA THR A 105 -31.50 12.68 14.91
C THR A 105 -32.92 12.93 14.37
N LEU A 106 -33.05 13.01 13.04
CA LEU A 106 -34.36 13.19 12.40
C LEU A 106 -35.29 12.00 12.66
N VAL A 107 -34.75 10.77 12.61
CA VAL A 107 -35.49 9.56 12.92
C VAL A 107 -35.92 9.55 14.38
N ALA A 108 -35.04 9.90 15.32
CA ALA A 108 -35.36 9.97 16.75
C ALA A 108 -36.48 10.98 17.04
N LEU A 109 -36.42 12.15 16.40
CA LEU A 109 -37.46 13.19 16.56
C LEU A 109 -38.78 12.79 15.88
N ALA A 110 -38.74 12.13 14.73
CA ALA A 110 -39.92 11.64 14.03
C ALA A 110 -40.67 10.56 14.83
N GLN A 111 -39.97 9.81 15.66
CA GLN A 111 -40.53 8.79 16.55
C GLN A 111 -40.89 9.33 17.93
N ALA A 112 -40.68 10.63 18.19
CA ALA A 112 -41.05 11.23 19.45
C ALA A 112 -42.57 11.16 19.64
N PRO A 113 -43.09 10.82 20.85
CA PRO A 113 -44.49 10.83 21.14
C PRO A 113 -45.06 12.23 20.92
N GLY A 114 -46.26 12.32 20.32
CA GLY A 114 -46.93 13.62 20.08
C GLY A 114 -47.11 14.42 21.37
N ALA A 115 -47.38 15.72 21.21
CA ALA A 115 -47.46 16.73 22.28
C ALA A 115 -48.44 16.44 23.44
N SER A 116 -49.22 15.35 23.35
CA SER A 116 -50.12 14.88 24.41
C SER A 116 -49.52 13.78 25.32
N ALA A 117 -48.31 13.25 24.99
CA ALA A 117 -47.60 12.33 25.83
C ALA A 117 -46.60 13.09 26.71
N GLN A 118 -46.65 12.85 28.02
CA GLN A 118 -45.88 13.47 29.09
C GLN A 118 -44.46 13.89 28.67
N ASP A 119 -43.95 15.02 29.16
CA ASP A 119 -42.64 15.63 28.86
C ASP A 119 -41.43 14.70 28.81
N SER A 120 -41.51 13.54 29.46
CA SER A 120 -40.45 12.51 29.49
C SER A 120 -40.14 11.88 28.11
N GLY A 121 -41.10 11.76 27.20
CA GLY A 121 -40.91 11.18 25.88
C GLY A 121 -40.13 12.08 24.93
N LEU A 122 -40.38 13.38 24.97
CA LEU A 122 -39.66 14.37 24.15
C LEU A 122 -38.20 14.50 24.61
N VAL A 123 -37.97 14.53 25.93
CA VAL A 123 -36.60 14.59 26.48
C VAL A 123 -35.80 13.35 26.06
N GLY A 124 -36.41 12.17 26.05
CA GLY A 124 -35.78 10.94 25.56
C GLY A 124 -35.41 11.00 24.07
N ALA A 125 -36.31 11.52 23.24
CA ALA A 125 -36.05 11.68 21.80
C ALA A 125 -34.89 12.68 21.53
N ILE A 126 -34.84 13.79 22.26
CA ILE A 126 -33.75 14.75 22.18
C ILE A 126 -32.42 14.12 22.63
N ALA A 127 -32.42 13.37 23.73
CA ALA A 127 -31.20 12.67 24.21
C ALA A 127 -30.69 11.69 23.17
N MET A 128 -31.54 10.88 22.56
CA MET A 128 -31.19 9.95 21.49
C MET A 128 -30.64 10.68 20.26
N ALA A 129 -31.23 11.82 19.89
CA ALA A 129 -30.75 12.63 18.78
C ALA A 129 -29.32 13.15 19.02
N VAL A 130 -29.02 13.65 20.22
CA VAL A 130 -27.64 14.09 20.56
C VAL A 130 -26.66 12.95 20.54
N ILE A 131 -27.00 11.78 21.08
CA ILE A 131 -26.16 10.61 21.14
C ILE A 131 -25.84 10.09 19.72
N THR A 132 -26.82 10.01 18.82
CA THR A 132 -26.57 9.52 17.44
C THR A 132 -25.63 10.42 16.67
N THR A 133 -25.75 11.75 16.82
CA THR A 133 -24.80 12.70 16.22
C THR A 133 -23.41 12.52 16.78
N LEU A 134 -23.29 12.37 18.11
CA LEU A 134 -22.01 12.14 18.76
C LEU A 134 -21.33 10.87 18.22
N TYR A 135 -22.06 9.76 18.11
CA TYR A 135 -21.51 8.51 17.56
C TYR A 135 -21.06 8.66 16.11
N GLY A 136 -21.81 9.38 15.27
CA GLY A 136 -21.41 9.68 13.91
C GLY A 136 -20.08 10.43 13.84
N LEU A 137 -19.93 11.47 14.68
CA LEU A 137 -18.68 12.24 14.76
C LEU A 137 -17.50 11.44 15.32
N VAL A 138 -17.73 10.64 16.35
CA VAL A 138 -16.70 9.77 16.93
C VAL A 138 -16.25 8.73 15.91
N ALA A 139 -17.17 8.05 15.23
CA ALA A 139 -16.83 7.08 14.21
C ALA A 139 -16.00 7.70 13.07
N ALA A 140 -16.40 8.88 12.59
CA ALA A 140 -15.67 9.60 11.54
C ALA A 140 -14.24 9.89 11.92
N ASN A 141 -14.05 10.56 13.07
CA ASN A 141 -12.76 11.16 13.43
C ASN A 141 -11.83 10.20 14.18
N PHE A 142 -12.35 9.24 14.93
CA PHE A 142 -11.54 8.33 15.74
C PHE A 142 -11.40 6.93 15.14
N VAL A 143 -12.24 6.57 14.16
CA VAL A 143 -12.17 5.25 13.53
C VAL A 143 -11.77 5.38 12.06
N PHE A 144 -12.62 5.95 11.22
CA PHE A 144 -12.44 5.92 9.78
C PHE A 144 -11.26 6.78 9.31
N ALA A 145 -11.15 8.02 9.74
CA ALA A 145 -10.07 8.91 9.31
C ALA A 145 -8.66 8.39 9.75
N PRO A 146 -8.44 7.90 10.99
CA PRO A 146 -7.16 7.31 11.37
C PRO A 146 -6.81 6.05 10.59
N ILE A 147 -7.79 5.20 10.26
CA ILE A 147 -7.55 3.99 9.46
C ILE A 147 -7.09 4.36 8.05
N GLY A 148 -7.80 5.24 7.35
CA GLY A 148 -7.39 5.73 6.03
C GLY A 148 -5.98 6.30 6.04
N SER A 149 -5.68 7.14 7.02
CA SER A 149 -4.35 7.71 7.21
C SER A 149 -3.26 6.67 7.50
N ALA A 150 -3.57 5.63 8.28
CA ALA A 150 -2.63 4.55 8.59
C ALA A 150 -2.28 3.72 7.34
N ILE A 151 -3.28 3.39 6.51
CA ILE A 151 -3.08 2.71 5.22
C ILE A 151 -2.15 3.53 4.34
N GLY A 152 -2.40 4.82 4.19
CA GLY A 152 -1.56 5.70 3.38
C GLY A 152 -0.13 5.84 3.90
N ARG A 153 0.08 5.88 5.21
CA ARG A 153 1.43 5.91 5.80
C ARG A 153 2.19 4.60 5.57
N LYS A 154 1.51 3.45 5.75
CA LYS A 154 2.12 2.13 5.53
C LYS A 154 2.53 1.96 4.08
N SER A 155 1.63 2.25 3.14
CA SER A 155 1.91 2.16 1.70
C SER A 155 3.09 3.03 1.28
N ARG A 156 3.13 4.30 1.69
CA ARG A 156 4.26 5.20 1.37
C ARG A 156 5.58 4.78 2.01
N LYS A 157 5.53 4.17 3.19
CA LYS A 157 6.74 3.64 3.83
C LYS A 157 7.26 2.44 3.06
N GLU A 158 6.40 1.49 2.74
CA GLU A 158 6.77 0.30 1.98
C GLU A 158 7.38 0.66 0.62
N GLU A 159 6.80 1.64 -0.08
CA GLU A 159 7.32 2.08 -1.38
C GLU A 159 8.73 2.65 -1.27
N ARG A 160 8.97 3.52 -0.30
CA ARG A 160 10.32 4.06 -0.04
C ARG A 160 11.33 2.97 0.33
N ASP A 161 10.89 1.99 1.13
CA ASP A 161 11.76 0.89 1.54
C ASP A 161 12.13 0.00 0.34
N ARG A 162 11.19 -0.24 -0.59
CA ARG A 162 11.41 -0.98 -1.85
C ARG A 162 12.30 -0.21 -2.83
N GLU A 163 12.08 1.09 -2.98
CA GLU A 163 12.92 1.97 -3.80
C GLU A 163 14.38 1.98 -3.31
N ALA A 164 14.58 2.06 -1.99
CA ALA A 164 15.93 1.98 -1.39
C ALA A 164 16.61 0.60 -1.57
N VAL A 165 15.83 -0.47 -1.72
CA VAL A 165 16.38 -1.79 -2.08
C VAL A 165 16.78 -1.82 -3.55
N LEU A 166 15.96 -1.23 -4.44
CA LEU A 166 16.24 -1.14 -5.87
C LEU A 166 17.51 -0.33 -6.15
N GLU A 167 17.65 0.86 -5.55
CA GLU A 167 18.85 1.70 -5.67
C GLU A 167 20.10 0.96 -5.19
N TRP A 168 19.99 0.26 -4.07
CA TRP A 168 21.10 -0.56 -3.56
C TRP A 168 21.45 -1.71 -4.52
N LEU A 169 20.48 -2.35 -5.13
CA LEU A 169 20.67 -3.42 -6.10
C LEU A 169 21.37 -2.90 -7.36
N GLU A 170 20.96 -1.75 -7.88
CA GLU A 170 21.59 -1.10 -9.03
C GLU A 170 23.05 -0.74 -8.77
N GLU A 171 23.34 -0.17 -7.62
CA GLU A 171 24.71 0.18 -7.25
C GLU A 171 25.57 -1.08 -7.10
N GLY A 172 25.02 -2.14 -6.51
CA GLY A 172 25.69 -3.44 -6.42
C GLY A 172 26.06 -4.01 -7.79
N ILE A 173 25.13 -3.99 -8.74
CA ILE A 173 25.38 -4.48 -10.11
C ILE A 173 26.36 -3.56 -10.86
N ARG A 174 26.26 -2.25 -10.71
CA ARG A 174 27.16 -1.29 -11.34
C ARG A 174 28.58 -1.43 -10.85
N SER A 175 28.77 -1.62 -9.55
CA SER A 175 30.09 -1.75 -8.94
C SER A 175 30.82 -3.06 -9.35
N THR A 176 30.07 -4.10 -9.73
CA THR A 176 30.65 -5.35 -10.22
C THR A 176 31.20 -5.28 -11.65
N GLY A 177 31.05 -4.14 -12.35
CA GLY A 177 31.54 -3.96 -13.72
C GLY A 177 30.78 -4.79 -14.79
N ALA A 178 29.85 -5.61 -14.37
CA ALA A 178 29.08 -6.49 -15.26
C ALA A 178 28.21 -5.70 -16.26
N ALA A 179 27.76 -4.51 -15.86
CA ALA A 179 26.98 -3.61 -16.72
C ALA A 179 27.81 -3.04 -17.89
N THR A 180 29.11 -2.86 -17.72
CA THR A 180 30.00 -2.30 -18.75
C THR A 180 30.28 -3.30 -19.88
N SER A 181 30.28 -4.58 -19.60
CA SER A 181 30.50 -5.64 -20.60
C SER A 181 29.29 -5.87 -21.53
N ALA A 182 28.08 -5.56 -21.06
CA ALA A 182 26.85 -5.69 -21.88
C ALA A 182 26.62 -4.52 -22.83
N ALA A 183 27.25 -3.37 -22.59
CA ALA A 183 27.12 -2.16 -23.41
C ALA A 183 28.13 -2.07 -24.56
N GLN A 184 29.07 -3.01 -24.71
CA GLN A 184 30.03 -3.05 -25.80
C GLN A 184 29.48 -3.89 -26.95
N PRO A 185 28.91 -3.27 -28.03
CA PRO A 185 28.62 -4.00 -29.25
C PRO A 185 29.96 -4.50 -29.79
N ALA A 186 29.99 -5.74 -30.26
CA ALA A 186 31.13 -6.38 -30.91
C ALA A 186 31.54 -5.56 -32.15
N SER A 187 32.40 -4.58 -31.96
CA SER A 187 33.03 -3.80 -33.02
C SER A 187 34.53 -4.20 -33.13
N HIS A 188 34.78 -5.48 -33.40
CA HIS A 188 36.04 -5.91 -33.97
C HIS A 188 35.81 -7.23 -34.71
N ALA A 189 35.33 -7.11 -35.94
CA ALA A 189 35.58 -8.09 -37.00
C ALA A 189 35.60 -7.32 -38.33
N ALA A 190 36.77 -6.84 -38.68
CA ALA A 190 37.13 -6.49 -40.03
C ALA A 190 38.49 -7.16 -40.32
#